data_e7bfb93ae8422c05a0ae3c18c3bd8652
#
_entry.id   e7bfb93ae8422c05a0ae3c18c3bd8652
#
_cell.length_a   1.000
_cell.length_b   1.000
_cell.length_c   1.000
_cell.angle_alpha   90.00
_cell.angle_beta   90.00
_cell.angle_gamma   90.00
#
_symmetry.space_group_name_H-M   'P 1'
#
loop_
_entity.id
_entity.type
_entity.pdbx_description
1 polymer ?
#
loop_
_entity_poly.entity_id
_entity_poly.type
_entity_poly.pdbx_seq_one_letter_code
_entity_poly.pdbx_strand_id
1 'polypeptide(L)'
;MTGPRWRPLPLTAPGENPLVTQTEAATRSLTLLRTFTAVNLLFAVYHVFYADKADGTGSWWPAETPQFWDPVWCVTWVDLVGVAVGFPLIYLGNIAAAFAAAVWPGSRPLRVAAAVTQFLAVALFSSYGKIEHLWHMWVWAAIGLSFAPTIKADVAAEPRAKRQLLIETVWMTQALILLFYTLSGVIKAAFVPVQLALGQPHLFSVDALARHVADRLHQTGATAPLGELVVEHPWLGFPAFQAGMYLELASLLVAFRPACHRLWGAALIGLHVSIGLTMTIWFLPNVVLLAILFLNSPFAPPDRGFWDGWRDLPGLLWLTRRRD
;
A
#
# COMPACT_ATOMS: atom_id res chain seq x y z
N MET A 1 29.86 -6.74 -32.45
CA MET A 1 29.23 -5.75 -31.51
C MET A 1 28.77 -6.51 -30.28
N THR A 2 29.61 -6.56 -29.24
CA THR A 2 29.24 -7.17 -27.96
C THR A 2 28.41 -6.15 -27.19
N GLY A 3 27.10 -6.29 -27.24
CA GLY A 3 26.21 -5.48 -26.39
C GLY A 3 26.60 -5.61 -24.91
N PRO A 4 26.30 -4.65 -24.07
CA PRO A 4 26.65 -4.68 -22.64
C PRO A 4 26.10 -5.98 -22.04
N ARG A 5 27.02 -6.82 -21.53
CA ARG A 5 26.62 -8.05 -20.81
C ARG A 5 25.80 -7.64 -19.58
N TRP A 6 24.55 -8.06 -19.57
CA TRP A 6 23.67 -7.83 -18.43
C TRP A 6 24.25 -8.51 -17.18
N ARG A 7 24.45 -7.73 -16.12
CA ARG A 7 24.81 -8.28 -14.81
C ARG A 7 23.65 -7.99 -13.85
N PRO A 8 23.16 -9.00 -13.09
CA PRO A 8 22.17 -8.74 -12.06
C PRO A 8 22.73 -7.72 -11.08
N LEU A 9 21.94 -6.69 -10.78
CA LEU A 9 22.33 -5.71 -9.76
C LEU A 9 22.43 -6.39 -8.41
N PRO A 10 23.51 -6.17 -7.66
CA PRO A 10 23.58 -6.61 -6.27
C PRO A 10 22.42 -5.97 -5.49
N LEU A 11 22.04 -6.60 -4.37
CA LEU A 11 21.17 -5.96 -3.40
C LEU A 11 21.85 -4.67 -2.96
N THR A 12 21.27 -3.52 -3.33
CA THR A 12 21.91 -2.22 -3.07
C THR A 12 21.13 -1.46 -2.02
N ALA A 13 21.85 -0.93 -1.04
CA ALA A 13 21.28 0.06 -0.13
C ALA A 13 20.89 1.34 -0.90
N PRO A 14 19.86 2.08 -0.47
CA PRO A 14 19.30 3.20 -1.24
C PRO A 14 20.25 4.35 -1.51
N GLY A 15 21.38 4.46 -0.78
CA GLY A 15 22.41 5.46 -1.02
C GLY A 15 23.48 5.03 -2.03
N GLU A 16 23.47 3.77 -2.44
CA GLU A 16 24.51 3.15 -3.29
C GLU A 16 23.95 2.69 -4.64
N ASN A 17 22.76 3.17 -5.03
CA ASN A 17 22.18 2.81 -6.31
C ASN A 17 23.05 3.38 -7.45
N PRO A 18 23.78 2.54 -8.19
CA PRO A 18 24.70 3.02 -9.25
C PRO A 18 23.95 3.56 -10.47
N LEU A 19 22.62 3.43 -10.51
CA LEU A 19 21.77 3.75 -11.65
C LEU A 19 21.09 5.12 -11.52
N VAL A 20 21.10 5.72 -10.34
CA VAL A 20 20.47 7.02 -10.07
C VAL A 20 21.37 7.85 -9.16
N THR A 21 21.69 9.08 -9.54
CA THR A 21 22.49 9.96 -8.68
C THR A 21 21.74 10.32 -7.40
N GLN A 22 22.47 10.60 -6.32
CA GLN A 22 21.86 11.00 -5.04
C GLN A 22 20.95 12.23 -5.17
N THR A 23 21.37 13.22 -5.95
CA THR A 23 20.57 14.45 -6.17
C THR A 23 19.28 14.12 -6.92
N GLU A 24 19.36 13.30 -7.95
CA GLU A 24 18.19 12.87 -8.70
C GLU A 24 17.23 12.04 -7.86
N ALA A 25 17.74 11.05 -7.11
CA ALA A 25 16.93 10.24 -6.18
C ALA A 25 16.24 11.14 -5.14
N ALA A 26 16.93 12.11 -4.57
CA ALA A 26 16.36 13.05 -3.61
C ALA A 26 15.28 13.96 -4.25
N THR A 27 15.51 14.46 -5.47
CA THR A 27 14.53 15.28 -6.19
C THR A 27 13.27 14.50 -6.50
N ARG A 28 13.40 13.26 -6.97
CA ARG A 28 12.28 12.36 -7.23
C ARG A 28 11.57 11.97 -5.93
N SER A 29 12.31 11.78 -4.83
CA SER A 29 11.74 11.51 -3.50
C SER A 29 10.91 12.69 -3.00
N LEU A 30 11.33 13.92 -3.23
CA LEU A 30 10.52 15.11 -2.91
C LEU A 30 9.28 15.19 -3.80
N THR A 31 9.38 14.85 -5.08
CA THR A 31 8.22 14.80 -5.99
C THR A 31 7.20 13.76 -5.51
N LEU A 32 7.66 12.55 -5.13
CA LEU A 32 6.82 11.52 -4.55
C LEU A 32 6.12 12.03 -3.27
N LEU A 33 6.85 12.69 -2.39
CA LEU A 33 6.31 13.25 -1.15
C LEU A 33 5.22 14.31 -1.43
N ARG A 34 5.43 15.18 -2.43
CA ARG A 34 4.42 16.16 -2.90
C ARG A 34 3.17 15.48 -3.43
N THR A 35 3.34 14.47 -4.27
CA THR A 35 2.22 13.70 -4.82
C THR A 35 1.45 13.00 -3.70
N PHE A 36 2.15 12.35 -2.76
CA PHE A 36 1.53 11.68 -1.63
C PHE A 36 0.71 12.66 -0.77
N THR A 37 1.27 13.81 -0.40
CA THR A 37 0.56 14.79 0.45
C THR A 37 -0.65 15.39 -0.26
N ALA A 38 -0.58 15.65 -1.57
CA ALA A 38 -1.70 16.11 -2.36
C ALA A 38 -2.83 15.08 -2.45
N VAL A 39 -2.49 13.80 -2.68
CA VAL A 39 -3.47 12.72 -2.72
C VAL A 39 -4.03 12.43 -1.32
N ASN A 40 -3.21 12.57 -0.26
CA ASN A 40 -3.68 12.44 1.11
C ASN A 40 -4.76 13.49 1.45
N LEU A 41 -4.64 14.71 0.93
CA LEU A 41 -5.71 15.72 1.04
C LEU A 41 -7.00 15.25 0.35
N LEU A 42 -6.91 14.69 -0.86
CA LEU A 42 -8.09 14.17 -1.55
C LEU A 42 -8.76 13.06 -0.74
N PHE A 43 -7.98 12.17 -0.13
CA PHE A 43 -8.52 11.12 0.72
C PHE A 43 -9.05 11.64 2.07
N ALA A 44 -8.44 12.68 2.65
CA ALA A 44 -9.00 13.33 3.84
C ALA A 44 -10.38 13.92 3.56
N VAL A 45 -10.57 14.53 2.40
CA VAL A 45 -11.89 15.00 1.94
C VAL A 45 -12.83 13.83 1.67
N TYR A 46 -12.35 12.79 0.98
CA TYR A 46 -13.15 11.59 0.70
C TYR A 46 -13.67 10.90 1.96
N HIS A 47 -12.89 10.86 3.04
CA HIS A 47 -13.34 10.27 4.31
C HIS A 47 -14.57 10.94 4.87
N VAL A 48 -14.73 12.26 4.71
CA VAL A 48 -15.94 12.98 5.17
C VAL A 48 -17.17 12.50 4.43
N PHE A 49 -17.06 12.31 3.11
CA PHE A 49 -18.17 11.81 2.27
C PHE A 49 -18.44 10.32 2.46
N TYR A 50 -17.43 9.55 2.86
CA TYR A 50 -17.55 8.10 3.04
C TYR A 50 -18.02 7.74 4.45
N ALA A 51 -17.79 8.59 5.44
CA ALA A 51 -18.29 8.42 6.79
C ALA A 51 -19.82 8.31 6.83
N ASP A 52 -20.50 9.03 5.92
CA ASP A 52 -21.94 8.97 5.69
C ASP A 52 -22.47 7.54 5.36
N LYS A 53 -21.64 6.69 4.81
CA LYS A 53 -22.04 5.31 4.44
C LYS A 53 -21.66 4.26 5.49
N ALA A 54 -20.75 4.57 6.39
CA ALA A 54 -20.25 3.61 7.37
C ALA A 54 -21.26 3.36 8.50
N ASP A 55 -22.00 4.38 8.90
CA ASP A 55 -23.03 4.30 9.96
C ASP A 55 -24.44 3.95 9.45
N GLY A 56 -24.65 3.93 8.14
CA GLY A 56 -25.92 3.60 7.50
C GLY A 56 -27.03 4.65 7.70
N THR A 57 -26.72 5.82 8.27
CA THR A 57 -27.72 6.86 8.57
C THR A 57 -28.02 7.78 7.39
N GLY A 58 -27.17 7.80 6.38
CA GLY A 58 -27.28 8.72 5.24
C GLY A 58 -27.04 10.18 5.61
N SER A 59 -26.52 10.44 6.79
CA SER A 59 -26.24 11.77 7.33
C SER A 59 -24.75 12.07 7.31
N TRP A 60 -24.37 13.20 6.75
CA TRP A 60 -23.00 13.75 6.82
C TRP A 60 -22.49 13.93 8.24
N TRP A 61 -23.40 13.90 9.17
CA TRP A 61 -23.16 14.27 10.54
C TRP A 61 -24.06 13.43 11.43
N PRO A 62 -23.53 12.42 12.11
CA PRO A 62 -24.34 11.64 13.02
C PRO A 62 -24.90 12.56 14.11
N ALA A 63 -26.21 12.74 14.08
CA ALA A 63 -26.91 13.50 15.11
C ALA A 63 -26.98 12.74 16.45
N GLU A 64 -26.84 11.41 16.38
CA GLU A 64 -26.92 10.48 17.50
C GLU A 64 -25.71 9.53 17.49
N THR A 65 -25.49 8.83 18.60
CA THR A 65 -24.45 7.80 18.69
C THR A 65 -24.72 6.72 17.65
N PRO A 66 -23.75 6.38 16.77
CA PRO A 66 -23.93 5.37 15.77
C PRO A 66 -24.33 4.01 16.37
N GLN A 67 -25.22 3.27 15.72
CA GLN A 67 -25.80 2.03 16.23
C GLN A 67 -24.78 0.93 16.58
N PHE A 68 -23.58 0.96 15.94
CA PHE A 68 -22.50 -0.02 16.12
C PHE A 68 -21.20 0.63 16.60
N TRP A 69 -21.32 1.70 17.39
CA TRP A 69 -20.17 2.43 17.92
C TRP A 69 -19.40 1.59 18.95
N ASP A 70 -18.16 1.21 18.58
CA ASP A 70 -17.20 0.51 19.42
C ASP A 70 -15.82 1.17 19.25
N PRO A 71 -15.54 2.24 20.02
CA PRO A 71 -14.42 3.12 19.75
C PRO A 71 -13.06 2.42 19.94
N VAL A 72 -12.22 2.50 18.92
CA VAL A 72 -10.80 2.14 19.05
C VAL A 72 -10.17 3.02 20.13
N TRP A 73 -9.28 2.46 20.93
CA TRP A 73 -8.69 3.07 22.13
C TRP A 73 -8.23 4.53 21.98
N CYS A 74 -7.69 4.92 20.82
CA CYS A 74 -7.18 6.28 20.55
C CYS A 74 -8.27 7.31 20.26
N VAL A 75 -9.51 6.90 20.06
CA VAL A 75 -10.67 7.78 19.81
C VAL A 75 -11.76 7.65 20.87
N THR A 76 -11.54 6.91 21.97
CA THR A 76 -12.48 6.79 23.11
C THR A 76 -12.82 8.13 23.76
N TRP A 77 -11.94 9.13 23.66
CA TRP A 77 -12.20 10.49 24.14
C TRP A 77 -13.39 11.17 23.45
N VAL A 78 -13.79 10.67 22.25
CA VAL A 78 -14.99 11.16 21.55
C VAL A 78 -16.23 10.98 22.41
N ASP A 79 -16.31 9.92 23.22
CA ASP A 79 -17.41 9.68 24.15
C ASP A 79 -17.52 10.80 25.22
N LEU A 80 -16.38 11.40 25.60
CA LEU A 80 -16.34 12.47 26.59
C LEU A 80 -16.86 13.79 26.05
N VAL A 81 -16.61 14.09 24.78
CA VAL A 81 -17.02 15.35 24.13
C VAL A 81 -18.32 15.21 23.33
N GLY A 82 -18.77 13.98 23.14
CA GLY A 82 -19.92 13.63 22.31
C GLY A 82 -19.57 13.49 20.84
N VAL A 83 -20.23 12.55 20.15
CA VAL A 83 -20.02 12.23 18.74
C VAL A 83 -20.20 13.45 17.83
N ALA A 84 -21.21 14.27 18.10
CA ALA A 84 -21.53 15.50 17.35
C ALA A 84 -20.38 16.53 17.35
N VAL A 85 -19.46 16.46 18.32
CA VAL A 85 -18.29 17.34 18.42
C VAL A 85 -17.02 16.60 18.00
N GLY A 86 -16.83 15.37 18.47
CA GLY A 86 -15.60 14.58 18.25
C GLY A 86 -15.36 14.23 16.79
N PHE A 87 -16.37 13.81 16.05
CA PHE A 87 -16.24 13.45 14.63
C PHE A 87 -15.81 14.65 13.78
N PRO A 88 -16.50 15.81 13.85
CA PRO A 88 -16.05 17.00 13.15
C PRO A 88 -14.63 17.41 13.46
N LEU A 89 -14.25 17.40 14.72
CA LEU A 89 -12.91 17.77 15.14
C LEU A 89 -11.85 16.87 14.46
N ILE A 90 -12.11 15.56 14.39
CA ILE A 90 -11.18 14.61 13.74
C ILE A 90 -11.16 14.84 12.22
N TYR A 91 -12.31 14.86 11.55
CA TYR A 91 -12.35 14.96 10.09
C TYR A 91 -11.91 16.33 9.56
N LEU A 92 -12.37 17.43 10.16
CA LEU A 92 -11.96 18.78 9.78
C LEU A 92 -10.49 19.02 10.14
N GLY A 93 -10.04 18.50 11.28
CA GLY A 93 -8.63 18.50 11.66
C GLY A 93 -7.77 17.75 10.67
N ASN A 94 -8.23 16.59 10.17
CA ASN A 94 -7.53 15.83 9.15
C ASN A 94 -7.45 16.59 7.82
N ILE A 95 -8.55 17.19 7.36
CA ILE A 95 -8.55 18.01 6.14
C ILE A 95 -7.59 19.21 6.31
N ALA A 96 -7.66 19.94 7.42
CA ALA A 96 -6.81 21.10 7.65
C ALA A 96 -5.31 20.73 7.68
N ALA A 97 -4.96 19.65 8.39
CA ALA A 97 -3.59 19.16 8.45
C ALA A 97 -3.09 18.63 7.10
N ALA A 98 -3.93 17.87 6.37
CA ALA A 98 -3.61 17.37 5.04
C ALA A 98 -3.46 18.53 4.03
N PHE A 99 -4.30 19.55 4.09
CA PHE A 99 -4.18 20.77 3.28
C PHE A 99 -2.87 21.49 3.55
N ALA A 100 -2.55 21.73 4.82
CA ALA A 100 -1.29 22.37 5.18
C ALA A 100 -0.08 21.56 4.71
N ALA A 101 -0.10 20.22 4.85
CA ALA A 101 0.96 19.36 4.36
C ALA A 101 1.05 19.34 2.82
N ALA A 102 -0.07 19.46 2.11
CA ALA A 102 -0.08 19.53 0.65
C ALA A 102 0.50 20.86 0.13
N VAL A 103 0.21 21.98 0.81
CA VAL A 103 0.76 23.31 0.45
C VAL A 103 2.25 23.41 0.79
N TRP A 104 2.68 22.85 1.92
CA TRP A 104 4.08 22.85 2.39
C TRP A 104 4.63 21.43 2.58
N PRO A 105 4.73 20.63 1.52
CA PRO A 105 5.10 19.21 1.59
C PRO A 105 6.50 18.97 2.16
N GLY A 106 7.39 19.96 2.06
CA GLY A 106 8.72 19.94 2.67
C GLY A 106 8.71 20.08 4.19
N SER A 107 7.61 20.52 4.83
CA SER A 107 7.53 20.75 6.28
C SER A 107 7.27 19.44 7.04
N ARG A 108 8.25 18.98 7.83
CA ARG A 108 8.09 17.79 8.67
C ARG A 108 6.97 17.92 9.70
N PRO A 109 6.85 19.03 10.47
CA PRO A 109 5.76 19.15 11.45
C PRO A 109 4.36 19.00 10.84
N LEU A 110 4.15 19.56 9.64
CA LEU A 110 2.85 19.47 8.96
C LEU A 110 2.55 18.05 8.47
N ARG A 111 3.57 17.33 7.98
CA ARG A 111 3.40 15.91 7.63
C ARG A 111 3.11 15.04 8.86
N VAL A 112 3.77 15.31 9.99
CA VAL A 112 3.46 14.62 11.25
C VAL A 112 2.02 14.91 11.67
N ALA A 113 1.58 16.17 11.64
CA ALA A 113 0.20 16.51 11.94
C ALA A 113 -0.80 15.79 11.02
N ALA A 114 -0.54 15.77 9.71
CA ALA A 114 -1.37 15.06 8.74
C ALA A 114 -1.39 13.54 8.98
N ALA A 115 -0.25 12.93 9.34
CA ALA A 115 -0.19 11.50 9.65
C ALA A 115 -0.97 11.15 10.92
N VAL A 116 -0.86 11.96 11.97
CA VAL A 116 -1.59 11.78 13.24
C VAL A 116 -3.09 11.93 13.03
N THR A 117 -3.52 12.97 12.34
CA THR A 117 -4.96 13.21 12.11
C THR A 117 -5.54 12.17 11.14
N GLN A 118 -4.79 11.71 10.14
CA GLN A 118 -5.19 10.60 9.27
C GLN A 118 -5.34 9.30 10.06
N PHE A 119 -4.41 9.01 10.99
CA PHE A 119 -4.52 7.85 11.88
C PHE A 119 -5.78 7.92 12.72
N LEU A 120 -6.10 9.08 13.33
CA LEU A 120 -7.32 9.26 14.11
C LEU A 120 -8.59 9.12 13.25
N ALA A 121 -8.59 9.64 12.01
CA ALA A 121 -9.72 9.50 11.11
C ALA A 121 -9.96 8.02 10.71
N VAL A 122 -8.91 7.26 10.46
CA VAL A 122 -9.02 5.83 10.17
C VAL A 122 -9.41 5.01 11.41
N ALA A 123 -8.92 5.39 12.60
CA ALA A 123 -9.33 4.78 13.85
C ALA A 123 -10.83 5.02 14.13
N LEU A 124 -11.30 6.24 13.87
CA LEU A 124 -12.72 6.56 13.97
C LEU A 124 -13.55 5.71 13.02
N PHE A 125 -13.14 5.64 11.75
CA PHE A 125 -13.79 4.79 10.74
C PHE A 125 -13.80 3.29 11.14
N SER A 126 -12.74 2.81 11.79
CA SER A 126 -12.64 1.42 12.28
C SER A 126 -13.41 1.15 13.57
N SER A 127 -14.04 2.18 14.15
CA SER A 127 -14.78 2.08 15.42
C SER A 127 -16.25 1.64 15.27
N TYR A 128 -16.60 1.11 14.10
CA TYR A 128 -17.94 0.59 13.82
C TYR A 128 -17.97 -0.96 13.82
N GLY A 129 -17.31 -1.57 14.78
CA GLY A 129 -17.32 -3.02 15.00
C GLY A 129 -16.44 -3.83 14.05
N LYS A 130 -15.75 -3.17 13.09
CA LYS A 130 -14.84 -3.84 12.15
C LYS A 130 -13.65 -2.97 11.81
N ILE A 131 -12.45 -3.51 12.02
CA ILE A 131 -11.22 -2.88 11.57
C ILE A 131 -11.08 -3.09 10.06
N GLU A 132 -11.21 -2.01 9.31
CA GLU A 132 -11.10 -2.03 7.85
C GLU A 132 -9.64 -1.96 7.40
N HIS A 133 -9.19 -3.01 6.70
CA HIS A 133 -7.81 -3.09 6.19
C HIS A 133 -7.51 -2.14 5.02
N LEU A 134 -8.55 -1.56 4.42
CA LEU A 134 -8.48 -0.71 3.25
C LEU A 134 -7.49 0.46 3.40
N TRP A 135 -7.42 1.05 4.58
CA TRP A 135 -6.63 2.25 4.86
C TRP A 135 -5.31 1.99 5.59
N HIS A 136 -5.07 0.77 6.06
CA HIS A 136 -3.88 0.48 6.89
C HIS A 136 -2.58 0.86 6.21
N MET A 137 -2.38 0.43 4.95
CA MET A 137 -1.14 0.74 4.24
C MET A 137 -0.96 2.24 4.01
N TRP A 138 -2.06 2.96 3.76
CA TRP A 138 -2.04 4.41 3.61
C TRP A 138 -1.57 5.11 4.88
N VAL A 139 -2.11 4.73 6.03
CA VAL A 139 -1.71 5.26 7.34
C VAL A 139 -0.25 4.98 7.61
N TRP A 140 0.22 3.76 7.38
CA TRP A 140 1.62 3.42 7.57
C TRP A 140 2.56 4.17 6.63
N ALA A 141 2.15 4.41 5.39
CA ALA A 141 2.89 5.26 4.47
C ALA A 141 2.95 6.71 4.94
N ALA A 142 1.83 7.27 5.44
CA ALA A 142 1.80 8.61 6.02
C ALA A 142 2.73 8.74 7.23
N ILE A 143 2.71 7.76 8.14
CA ILE A 143 3.62 7.70 9.28
C ILE A 143 5.08 7.61 8.80
N GLY A 144 5.39 6.67 7.91
CA GLY A 144 6.75 6.50 7.37
C GLY A 144 7.28 7.77 6.72
N LEU A 145 6.51 8.39 5.82
CA LEU A 145 6.90 9.62 5.13
C LEU A 145 6.98 10.85 6.06
N SER A 146 6.32 10.82 7.22
CA SER A 146 6.42 11.89 8.21
C SER A 146 7.80 12.01 8.85
N PHE A 147 8.61 10.93 8.80
CA PHE A 147 10.00 10.95 9.29
C PHE A 147 10.96 11.66 8.33
N ALA A 148 10.58 11.93 7.08
CA ALA A 148 11.43 12.69 6.15
C ALA A 148 11.80 14.05 6.76
N PRO A 149 13.04 14.51 6.59
CA PRO A 149 13.49 15.78 7.16
C PRO A 149 12.71 16.95 6.53
N THR A 150 12.76 18.12 7.18
CA THR A 150 12.31 19.35 6.54
C THR A 150 13.23 19.68 5.36
N ILE A 151 12.65 19.76 4.15
CA ILE A 151 13.36 19.94 2.88
C ILE A 151 12.83 21.18 2.16
N LYS A 152 13.76 22.00 1.62
CA LYS A 152 13.42 23.14 0.75
C LYS A 152 13.02 22.67 -0.64
N ALA A 153 12.38 23.55 -1.41
CA ALA A 153 11.98 23.27 -2.79
C ALA A 153 13.18 22.94 -3.70
N ASP A 154 14.31 23.64 -3.50
CA ASP A 154 15.58 23.33 -4.15
C ASP A 154 16.35 22.27 -3.34
N VAL A 155 16.15 21.02 -3.72
CA VAL A 155 16.80 19.86 -3.09
C VAL A 155 18.31 19.86 -3.33
N ALA A 156 18.78 20.40 -4.45
CA ALA A 156 20.22 20.42 -4.78
C ALA A 156 21.00 21.29 -3.80
N ALA A 157 20.38 22.35 -3.29
CA ALA A 157 20.96 23.24 -2.28
C ALA A 157 20.94 22.68 -0.85
N GLU A 158 20.23 21.57 -0.61
CA GLU A 158 20.20 20.95 0.72
C GLU A 158 21.51 20.19 1.03
N PRO A 159 21.92 20.14 2.31
CA PRO A 159 23.07 19.34 2.73
C PRO A 159 22.95 17.88 2.32
N ARG A 160 24.07 17.25 1.96
CA ARG A 160 24.13 15.82 1.55
C ARG A 160 23.43 14.91 2.55
N ALA A 161 23.63 15.11 3.85
CA ALA A 161 23.03 14.31 4.90
C ALA A 161 21.50 14.39 4.91
N LYS A 162 20.91 15.56 4.64
CA LYS A 162 19.46 15.73 4.55
C LYS A 162 18.89 15.03 3.31
N ARG A 163 19.58 15.14 2.16
CA ARG A 163 19.19 14.42 0.95
C ARG A 163 19.20 12.92 1.18
N GLN A 164 20.25 12.42 1.83
CA GLN A 164 20.36 11.00 2.18
C GLN A 164 19.21 10.54 3.10
N LEU A 165 18.92 11.29 4.15
CA LEU A 165 17.81 10.98 5.07
C LEU A 165 16.46 10.98 4.37
N LEU A 166 16.22 11.88 3.41
CA LEU A 166 15.00 11.88 2.59
C LEU A 166 14.89 10.60 1.75
N ILE A 167 15.99 10.22 1.07
CA ILE A 167 16.07 8.99 0.26
C ILE A 167 15.79 7.77 1.13
N GLU A 168 16.47 7.64 2.26
CA GLU A 168 16.32 6.53 3.20
C GLU A 168 14.89 6.43 3.74
N THR A 169 14.27 7.56 4.09
CA THR A 169 12.89 7.59 4.59
C THR A 169 11.90 7.08 3.54
N VAL A 170 12.02 7.53 2.30
CA VAL A 170 11.14 7.07 1.21
C VAL A 170 11.37 5.59 0.94
N TRP A 171 12.62 5.13 0.89
CA TRP A 171 12.95 3.72 0.71
C TRP A 171 12.42 2.84 1.85
N MET A 172 12.62 3.26 3.11
CA MET A 172 12.09 2.54 4.27
C MET A 172 10.57 2.44 4.24
N THR A 173 9.90 3.52 3.79
CA THR A 173 8.44 3.50 3.60
C THR A 173 8.02 2.48 2.54
N GLN A 174 8.72 2.43 1.41
CA GLN A 174 8.48 1.40 0.39
C GLN A 174 8.72 -0.01 0.93
N ALA A 175 9.83 -0.22 1.66
CA ALA A 175 10.15 -1.50 2.28
C ALA A 175 9.07 -1.92 3.32
N LEU A 176 8.56 -0.98 4.11
CA LEU A 176 7.48 -1.22 5.06
C LEU A 176 6.20 -1.68 4.36
N ILE A 177 5.81 -1.03 3.26
CA ILE A 177 4.63 -1.43 2.49
C ILE A 177 4.82 -2.82 1.88
N LEU A 178 5.99 -3.12 1.30
CA LEU A 178 6.30 -4.45 0.77
C LEU A 178 6.37 -5.53 1.86
N LEU A 179 6.79 -5.17 3.08
CA LEU A 179 6.78 -6.06 4.23
C LEU A 179 5.34 -6.50 4.58
N PHE A 180 4.34 -5.62 4.51
CA PHE A 180 2.95 -6.01 4.74
C PHE A 180 2.48 -7.10 3.78
N TYR A 181 2.83 -6.99 2.50
CA TYR A 181 2.53 -8.05 1.54
C TYR A 181 3.24 -9.34 1.91
N THR A 182 4.54 -9.26 2.24
CA THR A 182 5.30 -10.44 2.62
C THR A 182 4.73 -11.11 3.86
N LEU A 183 4.35 -10.34 4.89
CA LEU A 183 3.73 -10.89 6.09
C LEU A 183 2.37 -11.54 5.78
N SER A 184 1.56 -10.94 4.90
CA SER A 184 0.30 -11.55 4.43
C SER A 184 0.55 -12.91 3.80
N GLY A 185 1.52 -13.01 2.88
CA GLY A 185 1.88 -14.28 2.24
C GLY A 185 2.44 -15.31 3.23
N VAL A 186 3.32 -14.87 4.15
CA VAL A 186 3.91 -15.75 5.18
C VAL A 186 2.83 -16.32 6.12
N ILE A 187 1.90 -15.49 6.58
CA ILE A 187 0.80 -15.95 7.44
C ILE A 187 -0.04 -17.00 6.72
N LYS A 188 -0.44 -16.74 5.47
CA LYS A 188 -1.19 -17.71 4.66
C LYS A 188 -0.42 -19.02 4.50
N ALA A 189 0.88 -18.95 4.15
CA ALA A 189 1.72 -20.12 3.97
C ALA A 189 1.93 -20.92 5.28
N ALA A 190 2.00 -20.23 6.44
CA ALA A 190 2.18 -20.88 7.74
C ALA A 190 1.01 -21.78 8.16
N PHE A 191 -0.19 -21.55 7.63
CA PHE A 191 -1.35 -22.41 7.91
C PHE A 191 -1.36 -23.70 7.08
N VAL A 192 -0.60 -23.80 6.00
CA VAL A 192 -0.62 -24.98 5.10
C VAL A 192 -0.29 -26.31 5.81
N PRO A 193 0.74 -26.39 6.67
CA PRO A 193 1.03 -27.65 7.37
C PRO A 193 -0.14 -28.11 8.26
N VAL A 194 -0.81 -27.20 8.93
CA VAL A 194 -1.97 -27.50 9.79
C VAL A 194 -3.14 -27.97 8.93
N GLN A 195 -3.44 -27.30 7.83
CA GLN A 195 -4.52 -27.68 6.91
C GLN A 195 -4.27 -29.06 6.31
N LEU A 196 -3.02 -29.36 5.89
CA LEU A 196 -2.64 -30.68 5.40
C LEU A 196 -2.82 -31.77 6.46
N ALA A 197 -2.40 -31.54 7.71
CA ALA A 197 -2.54 -32.48 8.80
C ALA A 197 -4.02 -32.79 9.13
N LEU A 198 -4.91 -31.81 8.93
CA LEU A 198 -6.34 -31.94 9.16
C LEU A 198 -7.12 -32.41 7.92
N GLY A 199 -6.46 -32.71 6.81
CA GLY A 199 -7.11 -33.06 5.55
C GLY A 199 -7.98 -31.93 4.95
N GLN A 200 -7.69 -30.68 5.34
CA GLN A 200 -8.45 -29.51 4.90
C GLN A 200 -7.89 -28.93 3.58
N PRO A 201 -8.71 -28.21 2.80
CA PRO A 201 -8.22 -27.46 1.66
C PRO A 201 -7.14 -26.45 2.08
N HIS A 202 -6.11 -26.34 1.26
CA HIS A 202 -4.97 -25.47 1.53
C HIS A 202 -4.60 -24.62 0.29
N LEU A 203 -3.68 -23.68 0.44
CA LEU A 203 -3.29 -22.72 -0.62
C LEU A 203 -2.88 -23.36 -1.96
N PHE A 204 -2.36 -24.60 -1.93
CA PHE A 204 -1.94 -25.33 -3.13
C PHE A 204 -3.03 -26.24 -3.69
N SER A 205 -4.26 -26.19 -3.16
CA SER A 205 -5.41 -26.87 -3.75
C SER A 205 -5.86 -26.12 -5.01
N VAL A 206 -6.25 -26.85 -6.04
CA VAL A 206 -6.67 -26.25 -7.33
C VAL A 206 -7.90 -25.34 -7.14
N ASP A 207 -8.74 -25.66 -6.18
CA ASP A 207 -9.98 -24.96 -5.84
C ASP A 207 -9.79 -23.87 -4.75
N ALA A 208 -8.57 -23.57 -4.31
CA ALA A 208 -8.34 -22.65 -3.21
C ALA A 208 -8.95 -21.26 -3.47
N LEU A 209 -8.68 -20.65 -4.64
CA LEU A 209 -9.26 -19.36 -4.99
C LEU A 209 -10.78 -19.45 -5.14
N ALA A 210 -11.28 -20.50 -5.83
CA ALA A 210 -12.70 -20.68 -6.05
C ALA A 210 -13.50 -20.73 -4.73
N ARG A 211 -12.97 -21.40 -3.71
CA ARG A 211 -13.57 -21.44 -2.37
C ARG A 211 -13.63 -20.07 -1.71
N HIS A 212 -12.52 -19.32 -1.74
CA HIS A 212 -12.48 -17.95 -1.19
C HIS A 212 -13.47 -17.02 -1.90
N VAL A 213 -13.58 -17.14 -3.23
CA VAL A 213 -14.52 -16.34 -4.02
C VAL A 213 -15.96 -16.75 -3.68
N ALA A 214 -16.28 -18.05 -3.69
CA ALA A 214 -17.62 -18.56 -3.38
C ALA A 214 -18.08 -18.14 -1.98
N ASP A 215 -17.21 -18.28 -0.97
CA ASP A 215 -17.50 -17.88 0.40
C ASP A 215 -17.78 -16.38 0.49
N ARG A 216 -16.96 -15.55 -0.16
CA ARG A 216 -17.15 -14.10 -0.18
C ARG A 216 -18.45 -13.69 -0.87
N LEU A 217 -18.74 -14.22 -2.05
CA LEU A 217 -19.96 -13.90 -2.78
C LEU A 217 -21.21 -14.35 -2.01
N HIS A 218 -21.14 -15.52 -1.37
CA HIS A 218 -22.21 -16.02 -0.51
C HIS A 218 -22.45 -15.10 0.71
N GLN A 219 -21.39 -14.71 1.42
CA GLN A 219 -21.49 -13.82 2.60
C GLN A 219 -22.06 -12.45 2.27
N THR A 220 -21.79 -11.92 1.09
CA THR A 220 -22.18 -10.54 0.71
C THR A 220 -23.43 -10.48 -0.14
N GLY A 221 -23.88 -11.60 -0.70
CA GLY A 221 -24.93 -11.61 -1.71
C GLY A 221 -24.56 -10.87 -3.01
N ALA A 222 -23.27 -10.55 -3.19
CA ALA A 222 -22.80 -9.85 -4.37
C ALA A 222 -22.65 -10.81 -5.55
N THR A 223 -22.77 -10.25 -6.77
CA THR A 223 -22.48 -10.95 -8.03
C THR A 223 -21.19 -10.41 -8.63
N ALA A 224 -20.33 -11.30 -9.11
CA ALA A 224 -19.09 -10.96 -9.78
C ALA A 224 -18.85 -11.95 -10.94
N PRO A 225 -19.09 -11.55 -12.20
CA PRO A 225 -19.01 -12.48 -13.34
C PRO A 225 -17.68 -13.22 -13.45
N LEU A 226 -16.54 -12.54 -13.17
CA LEU A 226 -15.25 -13.23 -13.12
C LEU A 226 -15.09 -14.13 -11.89
N GLY A 227 -15.75 -13.81 -10.78
CA GLY A 227 -15.80 -14.66 -9.60
C GLY A 227 -16.60 -15.94 -9.87
N GLU A 228 -17.77 -15.82 -10.48
CA GLU A 228 -18.61 -16.96 -10.86
C GLU A 228 -17.86 -17.89 -11.82
N LEU A 229 -17.18 -17.34 -12.84
CA LEU A 229 -16.34 -18.11 -13.75
C LEU A 229 -15.24 -18.90 -13.02
N VAL A 230 -14.58 -18.29 -12.01
CA VAL A 230 -13.55 -18.97 -11.19
C VAL A 230 -14.15 -20.06 -10.32
N VAL A 231 -15.36 -19.89 -9.81
CA VAL A 231 -16.08 -20.91 -9.01
C VAL A 231 -16.49 -22.10 -9.87
N GLU A 232 -17.01 -21.84 -11.08
CA GLU A 232 -17.40 -22.89 -12.02
C GLU A 232 -16.20 -23.64 -12.61
N HIS A 233 -15.07 -22.93 -12.78
CA HIS A 233 -13.83 -23.44 -13.37
C HIS A 233 -12.61 -23.20 -12.47
N PRO A 234 -12.47 -23.93 -11.34
CA PRO A 234 -11.42 -23.65 -10.33
C PRO A 234 -10.00 -23.65 -10.87
N TRP A 235 -9.72 -24.44 -11.89
CA TRP A 235 -8.42 -24.54 -12.54
C TRP A 235 -7.96 -23.23 -13.22
N LEU A 236 -8.91 -22.35 -13.62
CA LEU A 236 -8.59 -21.01 -14.15
C LEU A 236 -8.03 -20.09 -13.05
N GLY A 237 -8.59 -20.18 -11.84
CA GLY A 237 -8.19 -19.37 -10.71
C GLY A 237 -6.85 -19.79 -10.09
N PHE A 238 -6.47 -21.06 -10.23
CA PHE A 238 -5.28 -21.61 -9.58
C PHE A 238 -3.97 -20.89 -9.95
N PRO A 239 -3.62 -20.70 -11.23
CA PRO A 239 -2.39 -19.99 -11.59
C PRO A 239 -2.37 -18.54 -11.09
N ALA A 240 -3.51 -17.85 -11.17
CA ALA A 240 -3.63 -16.47 -10.70
C ALA A 240 -3.42 -16.38 -9.18
N PHE A 241 -3.95 -17.34 -8.44
CA PHE A 241 -3.77 -17.41 -6.99
C PHE A 241 -2.31 -17.69 -6.60
N GLN A 242 -1.64 -18.63 -7.29
CA GLN A 242 -0.22 -18.91 -7.06
C GLN A 242 0.67 -17.70 -7.43
N ALA A 243 0.35 -16.98 -8.50
CA ALA A 243 1.01 -15.73 -8.84
C ALA A 243 0.82 -14.67 -7.74
N GLY A 244 -0.39 -14.54 -7.19
CA GLY A 244 -0.67 -13.68 -6.04
C GLY A 244 0.16 -14.06 -4.81
N MET A 245 0.26 -15.34 -4.48
CA MET A 245 1.09 -15.84 -3.38
C MET A 245 2.58 -15.54 -3.60
N TYR A 246 3.08 -15.71 -4.83
CA TYR A 246 4.45 -15.32 -5.17
C TYR A 246 4.68 -13.82 -4.99
N LEU A 247 3.75 -12.97 -5.46
CA LEU A 247 3.82 -11.53 -5.29
C LEU A 247 3.85 -11.15 -3.80
N GLU A 248 3.00 -11.76 -2.98
CA GLU A 248 3.00 -11.50 -1.55
C GLU A 248 4.34 -11.93 -0.92
N LEU A 249 4.75 -13.19 -1.06
CA LEU A 249 5.93 -13.74 -0.39
C LEU A 249 7.24 -13.05 -0.80
N ALA A 250 7.39 -12.69 -2.07
CA ALA A 250 8.63 -12.13 -2.60
C ALA A 250 8.72 -10.60 -2.49
N SER A 251 7.65 -9.92 -2.04
CA SER A 251 7.56 -8.45 -2.07
C SER A 251 8.71 -7.74 -1.35
N LEU A 252 9.07 -8.15 -0.14
CA LEU A 252 10.14 -7.49 0.61
C LEU A 252 11.50 -7.55 -0.12
N LEU A 253 11.76 -8.60 -0.88
CA LEU A 253 13.00 -8.72 -1.66
C LEU A 253 13.12 -7.63 -2.73
N VAL A 254 11.98 -7.13 -3.21
CA VAL A 254 11.93 -6.08 -4.23
C VAL A 254 12.33 -4.72 -3.67
N ALA A 255 12.17 -4.47 -2.36
CA ALA A 255 12.68 -3.26 -1.72
C ALA A 255 14.17 -3.03 -2.01
N PHE A 256 14.94 -4.10 -2.14
CA PHE A 256 16.37 -4.10 -2.42
C PHE A 256 16.70 -4.25 -3.92
N ARG A 257 15.69 -4.13 -4.79
CA ARG A 257 15.81 -4.30 -6.26
C ARG A 257 15.09 -3.18 -7.00
N PRO A 258 15.65 -1.96 -7.00
CA PRO A 258 15.00 -0.79 -7.58
C PRO A 258 14.56 -0.95 -9.04
N ALA A 259 15.29 -1.76 -9.82
CA ALA A 259 14.95 -2.06 -11.22
C ALA A 259 13.59 -2.78 -11.37
N CYS A 260 13.15 -3.50 -10.32
CA CYS A 260 11.85 -4.21 -10.32
C CYS A 260 10.69 -3.33 -9.86
N HIS A 261 10.91 -2.17 -9.24
CA HIS A 261 9.87 -1.42 -8.53
C HIS A 261 8.65 -1.16 -9.40
N ARG A 262 8.83 -0.69 -10.64
CA ARG A 262 7.71 -0.37 -11.55
C ARG A 262 6.90 -1.61 -11.93
N LEU A 263 7.59 -2.67 -12.33
CA LEU A 263 6.95 -3.92 -12.72
C LEU A 263 6.21 -4.55 -11.54
N TRP A 264 6.85 -4.56 -10.35
CA TRP A 264 6.23 -5.11 -9.14
C TRP A 264 5.03 -4.30 -8.68
N GLY A 265 5.15 -2.97 -8.70
CA GLY A 265 4.04 -2.07 -8.41
C GLY A 265 2.83 -2.32 -9.32
N ALA A 266 3.06 -2.47 -10.63
CA ALA A 266 2.00 -2.81 -11.58
C ALA A 266 1.39 -4.19 -11.31
N ALA A 267 2.20 -5.19 -10.97
CA ALA A 267 1.72 -6.53 -10.63
C ALA A 267 0.86 -6.53 -9.35
N LEU A 268 1.27 -5.81 -8.31
CA LEU A 268 0.48 -5.65 -7.08
C LEU A 268 -0.82 -4.85 -7.33
N ILE A 269 -0.80 -3.83 -8.19
CA ILE A 269 -2.01 -3.13 -8.64
C ILE A 269 -2.94 -4.13 -9.35
N GLY A 270 -2.40 -4.93 -10.27
CA GLY A 270 -3.14 -5.98 -10.97
C GLY A 270 -3.76 -6.99 -9.99
N LEU A 271 -3.04 -7.38 -8.94
CA LEU A 271 -3.57 -8.23 -7.87
C LEU A 271 -4.80 -7.59 -7.20
N HIS A 272 -4.73 -6.31 -6.80
CA HIS A 272 -5.86 -5.63 -6.17
C HIS A 272 -7.06 -5.44 -7.11
N VAL A 273 -6.79 -5.14 -8.38
CA VAL A 273 -7.85 -5.05 -9.41
C VAL A 273 -8.51 -6.42 -9.63
N SER A 274 -7.73 -7.50 -9.70
CA SER A 274 -8.28 -8.85 -9.86
C SER A 274 -9.16 -9.26 -8.67
N ILE A 275 -8.76 -8.92 -7.43
CA ILE A 275 -9.58 -9.13 -6.23
C ILE A 275 -10.90 -8.33 -6.34
N GLY A 276 -10.85 -7.07 -6.79
CA GLY A 276 -12.05 -6.27 -7.03
C GLY A 276 -13.01 -6.90 -8.03
N LEU A 277 -12.48 -7.42 -9.14
CA LEU A 277 -13.27 -8.03 -10.21
C LEU A 277 -13.82 -9.42 -9.87
N THR A 278 -13.15 -10.16 -8.99
CA THR A 278 -13.56 -11.53 -8.62
C THR A 278 -14.35 -11.60 -7.32
N MET A 279 -14.07 -10.73 -6.37
CA MET A 279 -14.61 -10.77 -5.00
C MET A 279 -15.37 -9.51 -4.60
N THR A 280 -15.49 -8.53 -5.50
CA THR A 280 -16.08 -7.21 -5.23
C THR A 280 -15.42 -6.41 -4.08
N ILE A 281 -14.16 -6.73 -3.75
CA ILE A 281 -13.39 -6.04 -2.71
C ILE A 281 -12.45 -5.04 -3.37
N TRP A 282 -12.77 -3.75 -3.31
CA TRP A 282 -11.99 -2.70 -3.94
C TRP A 282 -11.03 -2.01 -2.97
N PHE A 283 -9.74 -2.13 -3.23
CA PHE A 283 -8.67 -1.52 -2.43
C PHE A 283 -8.13 -0.25 -3.11
N LEU A 284 -9.01 0.71 -3.43
CA LEU A 284 -8.61 1.93 -4.14
C LEU A 284 -7.43 2.67 -3.48
N PRO A 285 -7.40 2.89 -2.14
CA PRO A 285 -6.25 3.53 -1.51
C PRO A 285 -4.93 2.76 -1.73
N ASN A 286 -4.97 1.43 -1.73
CA ASN A 286 -3.77 0.61 -1.95
C ASN A 286 -3.30 0.70 -3.40
N VAL A 287 -4.21 0.68 -4.38
CA VAL A 287 -3.90 0.87 -5.81
C VAL A 287 -3.20 2.21 -6.04
N VAL A 288 -3.77 3.28 -5.49
CA VAL A 288 -3.20 4.62 -5.61
C VAL A 288 -1.85 4.72 -4.89
N LEU A 289 -1.72 4.14 -3.69
CA LEU A 289 -0.46 4.12 -2.94
C LEU A 289 0.65 3.40 -3.70
N LEU A 290 0.36 2.24 -4.27
CA LEU A 290 1.30 1.48 -5.07
C LEU A 290 1.74 2.24 -6.32
N ALA A 291 0.82 2.96 -6.97
CA ALA A 291 1.15 3.81 -8.10
C ALA A 291 2.10 4.95 -7.69
N ILE A 292 1.86 5.60 -6.56
CA ILE A 292 2.73 6.67 -6.04
C ILE A 292 4.09 6.12 -5.67
N LEU A 293 4.14 5.04 -4.89
CA LEU A 293 5.40 4.54 -4.31
C LEU A 293 6.24 3.76 -5.32
N PHE A 294 5.63 2.97 -6.22
CA PHE A 294 6.36 2.00 -7.03
C PHE A 294 6.35 2.29 -8.52
N LEU A 295 5.22 2.71 -9.14
CA LEU A 295 5.26 3.13 -10.56
C LEU A 295 6.08 4.41 -10.73
N ASN A 296 6.01 5.31 -9.76
CA ASN A 296 6.81 6.55 -9.70
C ASN A 296 8.01 6.43 -8.75
N SER A 297 8.54 5.22 -8.54
CA SER A 297 9.65 5.02 -7.61
C SER A 297 10.84 5.93 -7.95
N PRO A 298 11.36 6.68 -6.96
CA PRO A 298 12.52 7.55 -7.16
C PRO A 298 13.80 6.76 -7.45
N PHE A 299 13.81 5.46 -7.16
CA PHE A 299 14.96 4.57 -7.27
C PHE A 299 14.97 3.76 -8.56
N ALA A 300 13.85 3.72 -9.28
CA ALA A 300 13.79 3.02 -10.56
C ALA A 300 14.67 3.74 -11.60
N PRO A 301 15.52 3.00 -12.35
CA PRO A 301 16.38 3.57 -13.35
C PRO A 301 15.58 4.32 -14.42
N PRO A 302 15.97 5.56 -14.78
CA PRO A 302 15.24 6.37 -15.76
C PRO A 302 15.36 5.84 -17.19
N ASP A 303 16.50 5.27 -17.49
CA ASP A 303 16.93 4.77 -18.80
C ASP A 303 16.44 3.34 -19.11
N ARG A 304 15.84 2.67 -18.12
CA ARG A 304 15.28 1.33 -18.31
C ARG A 304 13.78 1.38 -18.58
N GLY A 305 13.39 0.64 -19.61
CA GLY A 305 11.98 0.39 -19.92
C GLY A 305 11.26 -0.36 -18.78
N PHE A 306 9.94 -0.24 -18.77
CA PHE A 306 9.10 -0.94 -17.80
C PHE A 306 9.38 -2.44 -17.72
N TRP A 307 9.53 -3.10 -18.86
CA TRP A 307 9.73 -4.54 -18.97
C TRP A 307 11.16 -5.00 -18.64
N ASP A 308 12.14 -4.09 -18.60
CA ASP A 308 13.52 -4.49 -18.27
C ASP A 308 13.66 -5.03 -16.85
N GLY A 309 12.73 -4.66 -15.96
CA GLY A 309 12.68 -5.14 -14.57
C GLY A 309 12.40 -6.64 -14.43
N TRP A 310 11.88 -7.33 -15.47
CA TRP A 310 11.56 -8.75 -15.38
C TRP A 310 12.77 -9.63 -15.08
N ARG A 311 13.95 -9.22 -15.58
CA ARG A 311 15.21 -9.94 -15.37
C ARG A 311 15.73 -9.87 -13.94
N ASP A 312 15.29 -8.86 -13.19
CA ASP A 312 15.68 -8.63 -11.81
C ASP A 312 14.66 -9.20 -10.80
N LEU A 313 13.62 -9.90 -11.27
CA LEU A 313 12.60 -10.51 -10.41
C LEU A 313 13.19 -11.51 -9.42
N PRO A 314 12.73 -11.52 -8.15
CA PRO A 314 13.14 -12.51 -7.16
C PRO A 314 12.92 -13.95 -7.67
N GLY A 315 13.93 -14.79 -7.55
CA GLY A 315 13.88 -16.20 -8.01
C GLY A 315 14.31 -16.42 -9.47
N LEU A 316 14.08 -15.50 -10.40
CA LEU A 316 14.50 -15.67 -11.81
C LEU A 316 16.01 -15.54 -11.98
N LEU A 317 16.69 -14.80 -11.13
CA LEU A 317 18.16 -14.70 -11.12
C LEU A 317 18.87 -16.07 -11.03
N TRP A 318 18.23 -17.03 -10.38
CA TRP A 318 18.80 -18.37 -10.23
C TRP A 318 18.80 -19.15 -11.54
N LEU A 319 17.78 -18.93 -12.37
CA LEU A 319 17.64 -19.56 -13.68
C LEU A 319 18.59 -18.97 -14.73
N THR A 320 18.98 -17.70 -14.58
CA THR A 320 19.86 -17.01 -15.53
C THR A 320 21.35 -17.20 -15.22
N ARG A 321 21.73 -17.46 -13.95
CA ARG A 321 23.12 -17.70 -13.54
C ARG A 321 23.74 -19.01 -14.04
N ARG A 322 22.96 -19.97 -14.53
CA ARG A 322 23.46 -21.27 -14.99
C ARG A 322 23.93 -21.28 -16.45
N ARG A 323 23.94 -20.15 -17.14
CA ARG A 323 24.33 -20.09 -18.58
C ARG A 323 25.63 -19.32 -18.85
N ASP A 324 26.33 -18.87 -17.84
CA ASP A 324 27.68 -18.29 -17.90
C ASP A 324 28.70 -19.20 -17.23
#